data_4363722cd2a3532327304651a5a19d1b
#
_entry.id   4363722cd2a3532327304651a5a19d1b
#
_cell.length_a   1.000
_cell.length_b   1.000
_cell.length_c   1.000
_cell.angle_alpha   90.00
_cell.angle_beta   90.00
_cell.angle_gamma   90.00
#
_symmetry.space_group_name_H-M   'P 1'
#
loop_
_entity.id
_entity.type
_entity.pdbx_description
1 polymer ?
#
loop_
_entity_poly.entity_id
_entity_poly.type
_entity_poly.pdbx_seq_one_letter_code
_entity_poly.pdbx_strand_id
1 'polypeptide(L)'
;MKKFLALILSVAMIFALVACGSKEGDTPNTDGDPQQTDTPAAPVDIVIATGGTTGTYYAVGNALVTTIGDKLSLSKLTAVDSGASKANVQLVTANQAQMSILQSDVLNYAHNGSGGETMFDGAADKNSLWVAGVYNETVQLVTAPSIKSIEDLKGKTVCDVGSGTALNAAQVLEAYGMTFDDIKVMYDSFSGGAEALKNGQCEAAFTVSGAPTPALTDLATAYNFNMPSLSDEAVSYLTTNYPFLVQDNLPANTYTCVADETVCVAVKAVFTASKDLSEDVVYEITKAMFDNQADLANAQAKFGFLSPEGAVAGSFDLHPGAEKYYKEIGVL
;
A
#
# COMPACT_ATOMS: atom_id res chain seq x y z
N MET A 1 11.37 -35.21 41.34
CA MET A 1 10.23 -35.96 41.95
C MET A 1 8.94 -35.50 41.27
N LYS A 2 8.13 -36.53 40.85
CA LYS A 2 6.72 -36.46 40.36
C LYS A 2 6.56 -35.78 38.98
N LYS A 3 6.53 -36.45 37.83
CA LYS A 3 5.58 -37.40 37.19
C LYS A 3 4.13 -36.90 37.20
N PHE A 4 3.60 -36.53 36.01
CA PHE A 4 2.20 -36.72 35.54
C PHE A 4 2.26 -36.67 34.01
N LEU A 5 2.10 -37.66 33.38
CA LEU A 5 1.15 -38.63 32.90
C LEU A 5 0.34 -38.09 31.70
N ALA A 6 0.65 -38.67 30.52
CA ALA A 6 -0.03 -38.50 29.25
C ALA A 6 -1.45 -39.12 29.31
N LEU A 7 -2.40 -38.47 28.63
CA LEU A 7 -3.68 -39.11 28.28
C LEU A 7 -3.88 -39.07 26.77
N ILE A 8 -3.70 -40.24 26.16
CA ILE A 8 -4.00 -40.52 24.75
C ILE A 8 -5.50 -40.91 24.71
N LEU A 9 -6.29 -40.22 23.91
CA LEU A 9 -7.63 -40.66 23.55
C LEU A 9 -7.70 -40.93 22.05
N SER A 10 -7.66 -42.21 21.71
CA SER A 10 -7.92 -42.78 20.39
C SER A 10 -9.41 -42.86 20.14
N VAL A 11 -9.91 -42.27 19.05
CA VAL A 11 -11.29 -42.53 18.55
C VAL A 11 -11.18 -43.43 17.31
N ALA A 12 -11.74 -44.62 17.47
CA ALA A 12 -11.79 -45.66 16.44
C ALA A 12 -12.86 -45.32 15.38
N MET A 13 -12.46 -45.46 14.11
CA MET A 13 -13.37 -45.47 12.95
C MET A 13 -14.13 -46.81 12.93
N ILE A 14 -15.45 -46.74 12.85
CA ILE A 14 -16.29 -47.89 12.53
C ILE A 14 -16.62 -47.85 11.04
N PHE A 15 -16.04 -48.79 10.30
CA PHE A 15 -16.47 -49.14 8.94
C PHE A 15 -17.64 -50.10 9.04
N ALA A 16 -18.79 -49.73 8.49
CA ALA A 16 -19.88 -50.66 8.20
C ALA A 16 -19.88 -50.99 6.70
N LEU A 17 -19.38 -52.17 6.37
CA LEU A 17 -19.58 -52.83 5.10
C LEU A 17 -20.96 -53.51 5.11
N VAL A 18 -21.82 -53.15 4.17
CA VAL A 18 -22.96 -53.98 3.79
C VAL A 18 -22.71 -54.50 2.37
N ALA A 19 -22.52 -55.77 2.26
CA ALA A 19 -22.37 -56.51 1.02
C ALA A 19 -23.64 -57.30 0.68
N CYS A 20 -23.88 -57.42 -0.62
CA CYS A 20 -24.59 -58.43 -1.37
C CYS A 20 -26.14 -58.38 -1.50
N GLY A 21 -26.49 -58.43 -2.78
CA GLY A 21 -27.77 -58.88 -3.28
C GLY A 21 -27.89 -58.66 -4.80
N SER A 22 -27.35 -59.58 -5.58
CA SER A 22 -27.52 -59.67 -7.05
C SER A 22 -28.97 -60.02 -7.42
N LYS A 23 -29.57 -59.32 -8.37
CA LYS A 23 -30.52 -59.85 -9.38
C LYS A 23 -30.46 -59.02 -10.67
N GLU A 24 -30.22 -59.72 -11.78
CA GLU A 24 -30.32 -59.26 -13.16
C GLU A 24 -31.76 -58.84 -13.49
N GLY A 25 -31.87 -57.80 -14.35
CA GLY A 25 -33.12 -57.41 -14.98
C GLY A 25 -33.06 -56.10 -15.70
N ASP A 26 -32.84 -56.15 -17.02
CA ASP A 26 -33.24 -55.24 -18.10
C ASP A 26 -32.90 -53.73 -18.00
N THR A 27 -32.06 -53.37 -18.94
CA THR A 27 -31.84 -52.00 -19.43
C THR A 27 -33.12 -51.36 -20.02
N PRO A 28 -33.30 -50.04 -19.85
CA PRO A 28 -33.17 -49.16 -21.01
C PRO A 28 -32.16 -48.03 -20.80
N ASN A 29 -31.39 -47.88 -21.82
CA ASN A 29 -30.47 -46.80 -22.12
C ASN A 29 -31.17 -45.45 -22.08
N THR A 30 -30.80 -44.59 -21.15
CA THR A 30 -31.06 -43.14 -21.26
C THR A 30 -29.71 -42.43 -20.99
N ASP A 31 -29.13 -42.02 -22.11
CA ASP A 31 -28.06 -41.02 -22.13
C ASP A 31 -28.56 -39.78 -21.38
N GLY A 32 -28.27 -39.65 -20.12
CA GLY A 32 -28.36 -38.46 -19.31
C GLY A 32 -26.93 -38.01 -19.00
N ASP A 33 -26.44 -37.10 -19.84
CA ASP A 33 -25.26 -36.30 -19.53
C ASP A 33 -25.41 -35.76 -18.09
N PRO A 34 -24.43 -35.96 -17.18
CA PRO A 34 -24.52 -35.33 -15.86
C PRO A 34 -24.35 -33.84 -16.09
N GLN A 35 -25.45 -33.12 -16.06
CA GLN A 35 -25.50 -31.68 -16.02
C GLN A 35 -24.71 -31.25 -14.80
N GLN A 36 -23.45 -30.87 -15.01
CA GLN A 36 -22.58 -30.26 -14.03
C GLN A 36 -23.30 -28.98 -13.57
N THR A 37 -23.96 -29.04 -12.44
CA THR A 37 -24.52 -27.83 -11.82
C THR A 37 -23.31 -27.02 -11.36
N ASP A 38 -22.91 -26.05 -12.16
CA ASP A 38 -21.97 -25.00 -11.78
C ASP A 38 -22.60 -24.24 -10.59
N THR A 39 -22.36 -24.72 -9.39
CA THR A 39 -22.59 -23.92 -8.20
C THR A 39 -21.56 -22.79 -8.26
N PRO A 40 -21.96 -21.51 -8.29
CA PRO A 40 -21.00 -20.41 -8.28
C PRO A 40 -20.03 -20.58 -7.11
N ALA A 41 -18.75 -20.48 -7.37
CA ALA A 41 -17.74 -20.53 -6.32
C ALA A 41 -18.03 -19.42 -5.29
N ALA A 42 -17.87 -19.72 -4.01
CA ALA A 42 -18.05 -18.71 -2.96
C ALA A 42 -17.04 -17.55 -3.18
N PRO A 43 -17.45 -16.29 -2.90
CA PRO A 43 -16.54 -15.15 -3.00
C PRO A 43 -15.28 -15.34 -2.16
N VAL A 44 -14.12 -14.92 -2.68
CA VAL A 44 -12.83 -15.00 -2.00
C VAL A 44 -12.69 -13.83 -1.03
N ASP A 45 -12.27 -14.11 0.21
CA ASP A 45 -11.93 -13.05 1.17
C ASP A 45 -10.59 -12.40 0.80
N ILE A 46 -10.59 -11.08 0.62
CA ILE A 46 -9.44 -10.26 0.24
C ILE A 46 -9.12 -9.28 1.37
N VAL A 47 -7.98 -9.46 1.99
CA VAL A 47 -7.41 -8.50 2.93
C VAL A 47 -6.51 -7.53 2.16
N ILE A 48 -6.77 -6.23 2.32
CA ILE A 48 -5.99 -5.12 1.74
C ILE A 48 -5.12 -4.54 2.84
N ALA A 49 -3.82 -4.79 2.80
CA ALA A 49 -2.87 -4.16 3.72
C ALA A 49 -2.64 -2.69 3.30
N THR A 50 -2.79 -1.77 4.24
CA THR A 50 -2.76 -0.32 3.97
C THR A 50 -1.54 0.36 4.61
N GLY A 51 -1.70 1.07 5.69
CA GLY A 51 -0.67 1.78 6.44
C GLY A 51 -1.23 2.17 7.81
N GLY A 52 -0.53 3.00 8.55
CA GLY A 52 -1.02 3.49 9.83
C GLY A 52 -2.35 4.25 9.68
N THR A 53 -3.20 4.17 10.70
CA THR A 53 -4.58 4.70 10.69
C THR A 53 -4.70 6.22 10.47
N THR A 54 -3.63 6.97 10.67
CA THR A 54 -3.54 8.42 10.43
C THR A 54 -2.84 8.78 9.11
N GLY A 55 -2.52 7.76 8.29
CA GLY A 55 -1.96 7.90 6.95
C GLY A 55 -3.03 7.81 5.85
N THR A 56 -2.67 8.21 4.63
CA THR A 56 -3.59 8.24 3.49
C THR A 56 -3.96 6.83 2.99
N TYR A 57 -3.07 5.84 3.06
CA TYR A 57 -3.37 4.46 2.62
C TYR A 57 -4.59 3.87 3.34
N TYR A 58 -4.67 4.07 4.66
CA TYR A 58 -5.79 3.56 5.44
C TYR A 58 -7.12 4.17 5.01
N ALA A 59 -7.14 5.49 4.80
CA ALA A 59 -8.33 6.19 4.32
C ALA A 59 -8.74 5.74 2.90
N VAL A 60 -7.78 5.57 1.99
CA VAL A 60 -7.99 5.11 0.61
C VAL A 60 -8.49 3.66 0.58
N GLY A 61 -7.86 2.76 1.35
CA GLY A 61 -8.29 1.36 1.43
C GLY A 61 -9.70 1.20 1.96
N ASN A 62 -10.05 1.93 3.03
CA ASN A 62 -11.42 1.91 3.56
C ASN A 62 -12.45 2.50 2.61
N ALA A 63 -12.12 3.59 1.90
CA ALA A 63 -12.98 4.17 0.88
C ALA A 63 -13.24 3.17 -0.27
N LEU A 64 -12.22 2.43 -0.70
CA LEU A 64 -12.38 1.37 -1.69
C LEU A 64 -13.38 0.31 -1.20
N VAL A 65 -13.13 -0.26 -0.01
CA VAL A 65 -13.99 -1.30 0.57
C VAL A 65 -15.44 -0.84 0.69
N THR A 66 -15.67 0.35 1.23
CA THR A 66 -17.03 0.85 1.47
C THR A 66 -17.77 1.22 0.18
N THR A 67 -17.06 1.61 -0.88
CA THR A 67 -17.69 2.08 -2.13
C THR A 67 -17.97 0.95 -3.09
N ILE A 68 -17.05 -0.02 -3.22
CA ILE A 68 -17.20 -1.08 -4.22
C ILE A 68 -17.40 -2.47 -3.60
N GLY A 69 -17.21 -2.67 -2.29
CA GLY A 69 -17.26 -4.01 -1.69
C GLY A 69 -18.55 -4.77 -1.96
N ASP A 70 -19.71 -4.12 -1.85
CA ASP A 70 -21.02 -4.74 -2.11
C ASP A 70 -21.35 -4.90 -3.61
N LYS A 71 -20.49 -4.37 -4.50
CA LYS A 71 -20.64 -4.44 -5.97
C LYS A 71 -19.85 -5.61 -6.57
N LEU A 72 -19.02 -6.28 -5.77
CA LEU A 72 -18.20 -7.41 -6.20
C LEU A 72 -18.94 -8.72 -5.97
N SER A 73 -18.84 -9.62 -6.96
CA SER A 73 -19.45 -10.96 -6.90
C SER A 73 -18.45 -12.06 -6.58
N LEU A 74 -17.19 -11.87 -6.94
CA LEU A 74 -16.12 -12.85 -6.83
C LEU A 74 -15.30 -12.69 -5.54
N SER A 75 -15.42 -11.55 -4.85
CA SER A 75 -14.60 -11.25 -3.68
C SER A 75 -15.31 -10.43 -2.62
N LYS A 76 -14.77 -10.51 -1.37
CA LYS A 76 -15.14 -9.67 -0.23
C LYS A 76 -13.91 -8.93 0.25
N LEU A 77 -13.97 -7.61 0.28
CA LEU A 77 -12.84 -6.76 0.64
C LEU A 77 -12.85 -6.39 2.13
N THR A 78 -11.68 -6.39 2.75
CA THR A 78 -11.44 -5.85 4.09
C THR A 78 -10.14 -5.07 4.08
N ALA A 79 -10.14 -3.82 4.52
CA ALA A 79 -8.92 -3.01 4.68
C ALA A 79 -8.41 -3.13 6.12
N VAL A 80 -7.09 -3.32 6.27
CA VAL A 80 -6.42 -3.41 7.57
C VAL A 80 -5.26 -2.43 7.64
N ASP A 81 -4.96 -1.94 8.84
CA ASP A 81 -3.75 -1.17 9.10
C ASP A 81 -2.49 -2.06 9.04
N SER A 82 -1.34 -1.45 8.77
CA SER A 82 -0.07 -2.16 8.64
C SER A 82 1.13 -1.24 8.85
N GLY A 83 2.35 -1.83 8.75
CA GLY A 83 3.63 -1.11 8.72
C GLY A 83 3.98 -0.47 7.37
N ALA A 84 3.00 -0.21 6.50
CA ALA A 84 3.12 0.40 5.18
C ALA A 84 3.99 -0.41 4.19
N SER A 85 4.59 0.24 3.19
CA SER A 85 5.05 -0.36 1.93
C SER A 85 5.89 -1.63 2.06
N LYS A 86 6.97 -1.61 2.86
CA LYS A 86 7.83 -2.80 3.04
C LYS A 86 7.09 -3.95 3.72
N ALA A 87 6.35 -3.63 4.80
CA ALA A 87 5.56 -4.62 5.52
C ALA A 87 4.46 -5.20 4.62
N ASN A 88 3.86 -4.39 3.74
CA ASN A 88 2.81 -4.82 2.82
C ASN A 88 3.31 -5.86 1.81
N VAL A 89 4.50 -5.67 1.24
CA VAL A 89 5.15 -6.69 0.41
C VAL A 89 5.29 -8.00 1.20
N GLN A 90 5.78 -7.94 2.44
CA GLN A 90 5.97 -9.12 3.28
C GLN A 90 4.64 -9.80 3.65
N LEU A 91 3.58 -9.02 3.94
CA LEU A 91 2.25 -9.56 4.23
C LEU A 91 1.65 -10.29 3.02
N VAL A 92 1.82 -9.74 1.81
CA VAL A 92 1.37 -10.40 0.57
C VAL A 92 2.16 -11.68 0.34
N THR A 93 3.48 -11.66 0.49
CA THR A 93 4.33 -12.84 0.33
C THR A 93 4.01 -13.94 1.35
N ALA A 94 3.67 -13.56 2.57
CA ALA A 94 3.23 -14.49 3.62
C ALA A 94 1.76 -14.94 3.49
N ASN A 95 1.05 -14.48 2.43
CA ASN A 95 -0.39 -14.70 2.23
C ASN A 95 -1.26 -14.24 3.43
N GLN A 96 -0.81 -13.21 4.16
CA GLN A 96 -1.56 -12.56 5.22
C GLN A 96 -2.39 -11.38 4.71
N ALA A 97 -2.08 -10.91 3.51
CA ALA A 97 -2.89 -10.00 2.71
C ALA A 97 -2.88 -10.48 1.26
N GLN A 98 -3.96 -10.25 0.53
CA GLN A 98 -4.07 -10.61 -0.88
C GLN A 98 -3.90 -9.40 -1.79
N MET A 99 -4.15 -8.21 -1.27
CA MET A 99 -3.87 -6.93 -1.92
C MET A 99 -3.18 -5.98 -0.96
N SER A 100 -2.55 -4.96 -1.50
CA SER A 100 -1.94 -3.91 -0.68
C SER A 100 -1.89 -2.56 -1.38
N ILE A 101 -1.61 -1.50 -0.60
CA ILE A 101 -1.24 -0.18 -1.10
C ILE A 101 0.21 0.07 -0.68
N LEU A 102 1.05 0.46 -1.63
CA LEU A 102 2.46 0.71 -1.38
C LEU A 102 3.04 1.71 -2.40
N GLN A 103 4.26 2.18 -2.13
CA GLN A 103 4.99 3.06 -3.03
C GLN A 103 5.53 2.28 -4.23
N SER A 104 5.49 2.89 -5.41
CA SER A 104 5.97 2.28 -6.67
C SER A 104 7.47 1.97 -6.65
N ASP A 105 8.28 2.79 -6.00
CA ASP A 105 9.70 2.55 -5.82
C ASP A 105 9.97 1.35 -4.91
N VAL A 106 9.24 1.23 -3.79
CA VAL A 106 9.34 0.06 -2.89
C VAL A 106 8.95 -1.23 -3.59
N LEU A 107 7.90 -1.20 -4.44
CA LEU A 107 7.55 -2.36 -5.28
C LEU A 107 8.69 -2.74 -6.22
N ASN A 108 9.31 -1.75 -6.87
CA ASN A 108 10.44 -2.01 -7.77
C ASN A 108 11.65 -2.56 -7.01
N TYR A 109 11.98 -2.01 -5.85
CA TYR A 109 13.07 -2.52 -5.01
C TYR A 109 12.79 -3.95 -4.52
N ALA A 110 11.54 -4.28 -4.19
CA ALA A 110 11.15 -5.64 -3.86
C ALA A 110 11.40 -6.58 -5.05
N HIS A 111 10.91 -6.24 -6.23
CA HIS A 111 11.06 -7.08 -7.44
C HIS A 111 12.52 -7.32 -7.84
N ASN A 112 13.40 -6.38 -7.55
CA ASN A 112 14.82 -6.45 -7.92
C ASN A 112 15.73 -6.90 -6.76
N GLY A 113 15.20 -7.09 -5.55
CA GLY A 113 16.02 -7.39 -4.37
C GLY A 113 17.02 -6.29 -4.08
N SER A 114 16.59 -5.03 -4.10
CA SER A 114 17.45 -3.85 -3.98
C SER A 114 16.88 -2.83 -2.99
N GLY A 115 17.46 -1.63 -2.92
CA GLY A 115 17.09 -0.59 -1.96
C GLY A 115 17.90 -0.64 -0.66
N GLY A 116 19.01 -1.41 -0.65
CA GLY A 116 19.90 -1.55 0.49
C GLY A 116 19.34 -2.40 1.64
N GLU A 117 20.11 -2.54 2.71
CA GLU A 117 19.77 -3.36 3.89
C GLU A 117 18.43 -2.97 4.54
N THR A 118 18.03 -1.72 4.41
CA THR A 118 16.75 -1.23 4.95
C THR A 118 15.53 -1.71 4.15
N MET A 119 15.72 -2.21 2.91
CA MET A 119 14.67 -2.70 2.03
C MET A 119 14.79 -4.21 1.75
N PHE A 120 15.24 -4.62 0.57
CA PHE A 120 15.17 -6.00 0.10
C PHE A 120 16.54 -6.54 -0.32
N ASP A 121 17.60 -6.19 0.37
CA ASP A 121 18.98 -6.47 -0.02
C ASP A 121 19.21 -7.93 -0.42
N GLY A 122 19.44 -8.16 -1.72
CA GLY A 122 19.72 -9.45 -2.32
C GLY A 122 18.54 -10.45 -2.39
N ALA A 123 17.35 -10.10 -1.86
CA ALA A 123 16.19 -10.99 -1.79
C ALA A 123 15.03 -10.44 -2.65
N ALA A 124 15.05 -10.75 -3.95
CA ALA A 124 13.96 -10.37 -4.85
C ALA A 124 12.63 -11.03 -4.45
N ASP A 125 11.57 -10.20 -4.38
CA ASP A 125 10.21 -10.61 -4.06
C ASP A 125 9.24 -10.08 -5.14
N LYS A 126 8.69 -10.99 -5.95
CA LYS A 126 7.76 -10.70 -7.05
C LYS A 126 6.35 -11.22 -6.78
N ASN A 127 5.97 -11.33 -5.51
CA ASN A 127 4.63 -11.83 -5.15
C ASN A 127 3.54 -10.76 -5.27
N SER A 128 3.90 -9.48 -5.17
CA SER A 128 2.99 -8.35 -5.37
C SER A 128 3.09 -7.84 -6.80
N LEU A 129 1.97 -7.83 -7.53
CA LEU A 129 1.89 -7.34 -8.90
C LEU A 129 1.08 -6.05 -8.96
N TRP A 130 1.42 -5.15 -9.88
CA TRP A 130 0.77 -3.85 -10.05
C TRP A 130 -0.68 -4.00 -10.50
N VAL A 131 -1.60 -3.31 -9.83
CA VAL A 131 -3.02 -3.21 -10.24
C VAL A 131 -3.32 -1.82 -10.77
N ALA A 132 -3.11 -0.77 -9.97
CA ALA A 132 -3.38 0.61 -10.38
C ALA A 132 -2.52 1.61 -9.60
N GLY A 133 -1.85 2.54 -10.30
CA GLY A 133 -1.34 3.77 -9.69
C GLY A 133 -2.50 4.73 -9.43
N VAL A 134 -2.55 5.37 -8.26
CA VAL A 134 -3.71 6.17 -7.86
C VAL A 134 -3.40 7.64 -7.69
N TYR A 135 -2.41 7.99 -6.87
CA TYR A 135 -2.08 9.38 -6.56
C TYR A 135 -0.59 9.51 -6.23
N ASN A 136 -0.11 10.75 -6.20
CA ASN A 136 1.23 11.06 -5.74
C ASN A 136 1.27 11.13 -4.20
N GLU A 137 2.29 10.52 -3.62
CA GLU A 137 2.65 10.62 -2.22
C GLU A 137 3.80 11.60 -2.09
N THR A 138 3.47 12.79 -1.65
CA THR A 138 4.45 13.86 -1.49
C THR A 138 5.40 13.55 -0.34
N VAL A 139 6.69 13.71 -0.55
CA VAL A 139 7.72 13.68 0.49
C VAL A 139 7.64 15.00 1.26
N GLN A 140 6.97 14.97 2.39
CA GLN A 140 6.69 16.12 3.23
C GLN A 140 7.66 16.13 4.40
N LEU A 141 8.45 17.19 4.53
CA LEU A 141 9.25 17.48 5.71
C LEU A 141 8.59 18.60 6.52
N VAL A 142 8.06 18.26 7.68
CA VAL A 142 7.54 19.26 8.62
C VAL A 142 8.57 19.52 9.72
N THR A 143 8.76 20.79 10.08
CA THR A 143 9.85 21.17 10.98
C THR A 143 9.41 22.17 12.03
N ALA A 144 10.13 22.22 13.15
CA ALA A 144 10.01 23.30 14.10
C ALA A 144 10.25 24.66 13.41
N PRO A 145 9.62 25.76 13.89
CA PRO A 145 9.75 27.08 13.26
C PRO A 145 11.19 27.62 13.14
N SER A 146 12.12 27.09 13.93
CA SER A 146 13.55 27.45 13.88
C SER A 146 14.31 26.84 12.71
N ILE A 147 13.82 25.77 12.11
CA ILE A 147 14.43 25.07 10.97
C ILE A 147 13.89 25.72 9.69
N LYS A 148 14.76 26.20 8.83
CA LYS A 148 14.40 26.94 7.62
C LYS A 148 14.82 26.26 6.32
N SER A 149 15.77 25.34 6.39
CA SER A 149 16.29 24.58 5.25
C SER A 149 16.54 23.12 5.63
N ILE A 150 16.84 22.29 4.63
CA ILE A 150 17.15 20.88 4.85
C ILE A 150 18.51 20.75 5.58
N GLU A 151 19.46 21.60 5.27
CA GLU A 151 20.80 21.60 5.89
C GLU A 151 20.77 21.91 7.38
N ASP A 152 19.73 22.62 7.87
CA ASP A 152 19.52 22.89 9.30
C ASP A 152 19.21 21.62 10.10
N LEU A 153 18.89 20.50 9.44
CA LEU A 153 18.64 19.20 10.10
C LEU A 153 19.90 18.60 10.71
N LYS A 154 21.09 19.05 10.31
CA LYS A 154 22.35 18.48 10.81
C LYS A 154 22.45 18.53 12.33
N GLY A 155 22.62 17.35 12.95
CA GLY A 155 22.67 17.17 14.40
C GLY A 155 21.32 17.22 15.12
N LYS A 156 20.20 17.41 14.38
CA LYS A 156 18.85 17.47 14.94
C LYS A 156 18.22 16.08 15.12
N THR A 157 17.20 16.02 15.97
CA THR A 157 16.34 14.83 16.08
C THR A 157 15.25 14.91 15.03
N VAL A 158 15.17 13.90 14.18
CA VAL A 158 14.21 13.82 13.07
C VAL A 158 13.37 12.56 13.23
N CYS A 159 12.05 12.71 13.22
CA CYS A 159 11.12 11.59 13.24
C CYS A 159 10.95 10.98 11.86
N ASP A 160 10.88 9.65 11.81
CA ASP A 160 10.65 8.86 10.61
C ASP A 160 9.78 7.65 10.96
N VAL A 161 9.02 7.13 10.01
CA VAL A 161 8.20 5.92 10.22
C VAL A 161 8.88 4.64 9.74
N GLY A 162 10.10 4.74 9.21
CA GLY A 162 10.75 3.62 8.53
C GLY A 162 10.13 3.32 7.15
N SER A 163 10.32 2.08 6.64
CA SER A 163 9.74 1.64 5.38
C SER A 163 10.07 2.58 4.20
N GLY A 164 9.10 2.84 3.31
CA GLY A 164 9.28 3.74 2.17
C GLY A 164 9.55 5.20 2.55
N THR A 165 9.05 5.68 3.70
CA THR A 165 9.34 7.04 4.18
C THR A 165 10.83 7.20 4.49
N ALA A 166 11.45 6.25 5.19
CA ALA A 166 12.90 6.29 5.45
C ALA A 166 13.73 6.24 4.16
N LEU A 167 13.27 5.48 3.15
CA LEU A 167 13.92 5.45 1.85
C LEU A 167 13.94 6.84 1.20
N ASN A 168 12.79 7.49 1.11
CA ASN A 168 12.70 8.81 0.48
C ASN A 168 13.34 9.91 1.35
N ALA A 169 13.31 9.80 2.68
CA ALA A 169 14.06 10.69 3.58
C ALA A 169 15.57 10.59 3.33
N ALA A 170 16.11 9.37 3.20
CA ALA A 170 17.52 9.17 2.87
C ALA A 170 17.90 9.83 1.53
N GLN A 171 17.06 9.68 0.50
CA GLN A 171 17.25 10.27 -0.82
C GLN A 171 17.24 11.81 -0.75
N VAL A 172 16.31 12.39 0.02
CA VAL A 172 16.28 13.86 0.23
C VAL A 172 17.54 14.31 0.96
N LEU A 173 17.96 13.65 2.03
CA LEU A 173 19.20 13.99 2.73
C LEU A 173 20.41 13.89 1.81
N GLU A 174 20.50 12.85 0.98
CA GLU A 174 21.58 12.65 0.01
C GLU A 174 21.68 13.79 -1.01
N ALA A 175 20.55 14.32 -1.49
CA ALA A 175 20.52 15.47 -2.39
C ALA A 175 21.18 16.74 -1.79
N TYR A 176 21.30 16.79 -0.46
CA TYR A 176 21.97 17.86 0.28
C TYR A 176 23.33 17.42 0.86
N GLY A 177 23.87 16.28 0.37
CA GLY A 177 25.16 15.75 0.84
C GLY A 177 25.15 15.26 2.30
N MET A 178 23.97 14.87 2.81
CA MET A 178 23.75 14.37 4.16
C MET A 178 23.34 12.90 4.14
N THR A 179 23.48 12.25 5.28
CA THR A 179 23.01 10.88 5.52
C THR A 179 22.28 10.81 6.86
N PHE A 180 21.73 9.65 7.21
CA PHE A 180 21.15 9.43 8.55
C PHE A 180 22.19 9.58 9.67
N ASP A 181 23.51 9.45 9.41
CA ASP A 181 24.56 9.68 10.40
C ASP A 181 24.70 11.17 10.78
N ASP A 182 24.21 12.09 9.93
CA ASP A 182 24.21 13.52 10.18
C ASP A 182 23.05 13.99 11.08
N ILE A 183 22.09 13.14 11.37
CA ILE A 183 20.88 13.41 12.18
C ILE A 183 20.71 12.38 13.30
N LYS A 184 19.77 12.64 14.20
CA LYS A 184 19.36 11.66 15.22
C LYS A 184 17.97 11.14 14.84
N VAL A 185 17.89 9.91 14.33
CA VAL A 185 16.61 9.35 13.91
C VAL A 185 15.81 8.87 15.11
N MET A 186 14.53 9.26 15.16
CA MET A 186 13.53 8.75 16.09
C MET A 186 12.41 8.08 15.29
N TYR A 187 12.18 6.80 15.48
CA TYR A 187 11.14 6.07 14.76
C TYR A 187 9.81 6.12 15.51
N ASP A 188 8.76 6.59 14.84
CA ASP A 188 7.38 6.63 15.33
C ASP A 188 6.41 6.65 14.15
N SER A 189 5.10 6.49 14.40
CA SER A 189 4.03 6.70 13.43
C SER A 189 3.94 8.18 12.99
N PHE A 190 3.20 8.47 11.92
CA PHE A 190 2.98 9.88 11.50
C PHE A 190 2.37 10.73 12.63
N SER A 191 1.38 10.20 13.36
CA SER A 191 0.80 10.89 14.49
C SER A 191 1.76 11.01 15.68
N GLY A 192 2.56 9.98 15.95
CA GLY A 192 3.59 10.01 17.00
C GLY A 192 4.68 11.05 16.69
N GLY A 193 5.17 11.08 15.44
CA GLY A 193 6.13 12.10 14.99
C GLY A 193 5.58 13.52 15.04
N ALA A 194 4.31 13.72 14.65
CA ALA A 194 3.62 15.01 14.76
C ALA A 194 3.52 15.46 16.23
N GLU A 195 3.14 14.56 17.12
CA GLU A 195 3.07 14.85 18.57
C GLU A 195 4.45 15.13 19.17
N ALA A 196 5.48 14.37 18.79
CA ALA A 196 6.86 14.58 19.21
C ALA A 196 7.38 15.95 18.76
N LEU A 197 7.08 16.37 17.53
CA LEU A 197 7.44 17.70 17.01
C LEU A 197 6.74 18.81 17.82
N LYS A 198 5.44 18.69 18.08
CA LYS A 198 4.66 19.62 18.87
C LYS A 198 5.22 19.77 20.29
N ASN A 199 5.66 18.68 20.89
CA ASN A 199 6.20 18.64 22.25
C ASN A 199 7.70 18.98 22.32
N GLY A 200 8.36 19.26 21.19
CA GLY A 200 9.79 19.58 21.15
C GLY A 200 10.70 18.38 21.43
N GLN A 201 10.21 17.16 21.24
CA GLN A 201 11.01 15.93 21.40
C GLN A 201 11.81 15.61 20.12
N CYS A 202 11.38 16.15 18.97
CA CYS A 202 12.15 16.22 17.73
C CYS A 202 12.02 17.61 17.10
N GLU A 203 12.93 17.94 16.18
CA GLU A 203 12.91 19.21 15.46
C GLU A 203 12.31 19.11 14.08
N ALA A 204 12.14 17.90 13.55
CA ALA A 204 11.54 17.65 12.24
C ALA A 204 10.89 16.27 12.17
N ALA A 205 10.00 16.07 11.19
CA ALA A 205 9.43 14.77 10.88
C ALA A 205 9.22 14.62 9.37
N PHE A 206 9.68 13.51 8.82
CA PHE A 206 9.36 13.09 7.45
C PHE A 206 8.02 12.36 7.40
N THR A 207 7.21 12.70 6.40
CA THR A 207 5.92 12.07 6.11
C THR A 207 5.80 11.89 4.61
N VAL A 208 5.85 10.66 4.12
CA VAL A 208 5.58 10.36 2.70
C VAL A 208 4.16 9.82 2.59
N SER A 209 3.28 10.64 2.06
CA SER A 209 1.84 10.36 2.06
C SER A 209 1.10 11.31 1.12
N GLY A 210 -0.13 10.96 0.76
CA GLY A 210 -0.98 11.90 0.02
C GLY A 210 -1.32 13.14 0.84
N ALA A 211 -0.93 14.31 0.37
CA ALA A 211 -1.22 15.59 1.02
C ALA A 211 -2.64 16.12 0.65
N PRO A 212 -3.39 16.77 1.58
CA PRO A 212 -3.07 16.90 2.99
C PRO A 212 -3.14 15.55 3.72
N THR A 213 -2.15 15.28 4.57
CA THR A 213 -2.10 14.07 5.40
C THR A 213 -2.86 14.29 6.69
N PRO A 214 -3.75 13.38 7.14
CA PRO A 214 -4.56 13.57 8.35
C PRO A 214 -3.73 13.96 9.57
N ALA A 215 -2.64 13.25 9.87
CA ALA A 215 -1.78 13.57 11.01
C ALA A 215 -1.20 15.00 10.98
N LEU A 216 -0.85 15.50 9.79
CA LEU A 216 -0.30 16.85 9.62
C LEU A 216 -1.41 17.91 9.63
N THR A 217 -2.61 17.59 9.14
CA THR A 217 -3.79 18.45 9.25
C THR A 217 -4.15 18.69 10.71
N ASP A 218 -4.16 17.61 11.50
CA ASP A 218 -4.42 17.70 12.94
C ASP A 218 -3.32 18.50 13.65
N LEU A 219 -2.05 18.27 13.32
CA LEU A 219 -0.93 19.04 13.86
C LEU A 219 -1.08 20.53 13.57
N ALA A 220 -1.44 20.91 12.33
CA ALA A 220 -1.59 22.32 11.92
C ALA A 220 -2.67 23.08 12.68
N THR A 221 -3.61 22.40 13.34
CA THR A 221 -4.62 23.04 14.20
C THR A 221 -4.06 23.50 15.55
N ALA A 222 -2.97 22.88 16.02
CA ALA A 222 -2.45 23.07 17.37
C ALA A 222 -0.99 23.54 17.41
N TYR A 223 -0.28 23.50 16.28
CA TYR A 223 1.13 23.84 16.19
C TYR A 223 1.49 24.44 14.84
N ASN A 224 2.18 25.57 14.85
CA ASN A 224 2.70 26.18 13.63
C ASN A 224 4.05 25.55 13.29
N PHE A 225 4.11 24.79 12.22
CA PHE A 225 5.34 24.20 11.68
C PHE A 225 5.74 24.89 10.37
N ASN A 226 6.98 24.69 9.97
CA ASN A 226 7.45 25.03 8.63
C ASN A 226 7.49 23.80 7.74
N MET A 227 7.51 24.03 6.43
CA MET A 227 7.82 23.05 5.40
C MET A 227 8.89 23.66 4.47
N PRO A 228 10.18 23.38 4.70
CA PRO A 228 11.24 23.86 3.81
C PRO A 228 11.06 23.30 2.39
N SER A 229 11.04 24.18 1.38
CA SER A 229 11.06 23.78 -0.03
C SER A 229 12.40 23.15 -0.41
N LEU A 230 12.36 22.15 -1.28
CA LEU A 230 13.55 21.63 -1.94
C LEU A 230 14.09 22.68 -2.92
N SER A 231 15.41 22.76 -3.06
CA SER A 231 16.03 23.58 -4.10
C SER A 231 15.88 22.96 -5.49
N ASP A 232 15.97 23.76 -6.54
CA ASP A 232 15.90 23.27 -7.92
C ASP A 232 16.99 22.22 -8.21
N GLU A 233 18.18 22.40 -7.62
CA GLU A 233 19.29 21.45 -7.73
C GLU A 233 18.96 20.12 -7.06
N ALA A 234 18.34 20.16 -5.87
CA ALA A 234 17.91 18.95 -5.16
C ALA A 234 16.80 18.22 -5.92
N VAL A 235 15.81 18.94 -6.45
CA VAL A 235 14.75 18.34 -7.30
C VAL A 235 15.37 17.69 -8.53
N SER A 236 16.27 18.39 -9.23
CA SER A 236 16.96 17.85 -10.41
C SER A 236 17.79 16.60 -10.06
N TYR A 237 18.51 16.62 -8.94
CA TYR A 237 19.27 15.47 -8.44
C TYR A 237 18.33 14.27 -8.19
N LEU A 238 17.25 14.48 -7.44
CA LEU A 238 16.31 13.44 -7.03
C LEU A 238 15.61 12.80 -8.23
N THR A 239 15.08 13.60 -9.14
CA THR A 239 14.35 13.09 -10.32
C THR A 239 15.27 12.43 -11.36
N THR A 240 16.56 12.75 -11.37
CA THR A 240 17.56 12.14 -12.26
C THR A 240 18.06 10.80 -11.72
N ASN A 241 18.36 10.74 -10.41
CA ASN A 241 18.95 9.55 -9.80
C ASN A 241 17.90 8.53 -9.33
N TYR A 242 16.68 8.99 -9.06
CA TYR A 242 15.57 8.17 -8.57
C TYR A 242 14.35 8.33 -9.50
N PRO A 243 14.26 7.56 -10.58
CA PRO A 243 13.27 7.76 -11.66
C PRO A 243 11.80 7.55 -11.24
N PHE A 244 11.56 7.03 -10.04
CA PHE A 244 10.21 6.95 -9.45
C PHE A 244 9.77 8.25 -8.77
N LEU A 245 10.73 9.14 -8.49
CA LEU A 245 10.43 10.46 -7.93
C LEU A 245 10.11 11.45 -9.05
N VAL A 246 9.05 12.20 -8.83
CA VAL A 246 8.66 13.34 -9.69
C VAL A 246 8.60 14.60 -8.85
N GLN A 247 8.83 15.76 -9.48
CA GLN A 247 8.55 17.02 -8.80
C GLN A 247 7.08 17.11 -8.46
N ASP A 248 6.77 17.55 -7.25
CA ASP A 248 5.41 17.72 -6.74
C ASP A 248 5.36 18.97 -5.85
N ASN A 249 4.51 19.91 -6.18
CA ASN A 249 4.40 21.14 -5.42
C ASN A 249 3.13 21.09 -4.57
N LEU A 250 3.28 21.26 -3.27
CA LEU A 250 2.15 21.43 -2.36
C LEU A 250 1.62 22.85 -2.49
N PRO A 251 0.34 23.03 -2.87
CA PRO A 251 -0.26 24.35 -2.97
C PRO A 251 -0.18 25.13 -1.65
N ALA A 252 -0.09 26.44 -1.75
CA ALA A 252 -0.24 27.34 -0.61
C ALA A 252 -1.51 26.99 0.21
N ASN A 253 -1.39 27.04 1.52
CA ASN A 253 -2.48 26.71 2.47
C ASN A 253 -2.97 25.25 2.41
N THR A 254 -2.17 24.31 1.88
CA THR A 254 -2.44 22.86 2.05
C THR A 254 -2.58 22.52 3.55
N TYR A 255 -1.76 23.16 4.38
CA TYR A 255 -1.91 23.17 5.84
C TYR A 255 -2.07 24.61 6.31
N THR A 256 -2.93 24.87 7.30
CA THR A 256 -3.32 26.22 7.73
C THR A 256 -2.16 27.10 8.18
N CYS A 257 -1.05 26.51 8.62
CA CYS A 257 0.16 27.22 9.05
C CYS A 257 1.21 27.43 7.92
N VAL A 258 0.98 26.87 6.72
CA VAL A 258 1.90 26.96 5.58
C VAL A 258 1.26 27.83 4.50
N ALA A 259 1.63 29.12 4.49
CA ALA A 259 1.00 30.13 3.65
C ALA A 259 1.47 30.09 2.18
N ASP A 260 2.67 29.58 1.93
CA ASP A 260 3.31 29.58 0.62
C ASP A 260 3.27 28.17 -0.01
N GLU A 261 3.42 28.12 -1.34
CA GLU A 261 3.66 26.87 -2.04
C GLU A 261 4.98 26.24 -1.55
N THR A 262 4.99 24.91 -1.39
CA THR A 262 6.18 24.18 -0.98
C THR A 262 6.63 23.25 -2.11
N VAL A 263 7.86 23.42 -2.61
CA VAL A 263 8.45 22.53 -3.61
C VAL A 263 8.91 21.24 -2.96
N CYS A 264 8.38 20.13 -3.44
CA CYS A 264 8.65 18.78 -2.95
C CYS A 264 8.94 17.83 -4.13
N VAL A 265 9.21 16.59 -3.81
CA VAL A 265 9.10 15.45 -4.74
C VAL A 265 8.04 14.48 -4.23
N ALA A 266 7.56 13.62 -5.11
CA ALA A 266 6.59 12.61 -4.77
C ALA A 266 6.89 11.29 -5.46
N VAL A 267 6.40 10.21 -4.87
CA VAL A 267 6.36 8.86 -5.44
C VAL A 267 4.91 8.45 -5.67
N LYS A 268 4.64 7.50 -6.55
CA LYS A 268 3.27 7.06 -6.82
C LYS A 268 2.82 6.02 -5.80
N ALA A 269 1.62 6.23 -5.22
CA ALA A 269 0.89 5.21 -4.48
C ALA A 269 0.23 4.24 -5.47
N VAL A 270 0.41 2.94 -5.25
CA VAL A 270 -0.13 1.89 -6.12
C VAL A 270 -0.89 0.84 -5.33
N PHE A 271 -2.03 0.41 -5.87
CA PHE A 271 -2.65 -0.84 -5.47
C PHE A 271 -1.90 -2.00 -6.13
N THR A 272 -1.61 -3.02 -5.33
CA THR A 272 -1.03 -4.28 -5.81
C THR A 272 -1.91 -5.45 -5.40
N ALA A 273 -1.75 -6.56 -6.11
CA ALA A 273 -2.42 -7.82 -5.81
C ALA A 273 -1.39 -8.95 -5.77
N SER A 274 -1.65 -9.95 -4.95
CA SER A 274 -0.87 -11.20 -4.96
C SER A 274 -0.93 -11.83 -6.36
N LYS A 275 0.21 -12.27 -6.88
CA LYS A 275 0.28 -13.03 -8.13
C LYS A 275 -0.59 -14.29 -8.15
N ASP A 276 -0.95 -14.80 -6.95
CA ASP A 276 -1.73 -16.03 -6.79
C ASP A 276 -3.26 -15.76 -6.78
N LEU A 277 -3.69 -14.47 -6.81
CA LEU A 277 -5.09 -14.15 -7.05
C LEU A 277 -5.49 -14.48 -8.50
N SER A 278 -6.72 -14.95 -8.68
CA SER A 278 -7.20 -15.25 -10.03
C SER A 278 -7.34 -13.99 -10.89
N GLU A 279 -7.12 -14.16 -12.20
CA GLU A 279 -7.30 -13.09 -13.19
C GLU A 279 -8.68 -12.44 -13.08
N ASP A 280 -9.74 -13.24 -12.96
CA ASP A 280 -11.12 -12.74 -12.94
C ASP A 280 -11.43 -11.92 -11.67
N VAL A 281 -10.91 -12.30 -10.51
CA VAL A 281 -11.06 -11.53 -9.26
C VAL A 281 -10.40 -10.16 -9.39
N VAL A 282 -9.15 -10.11 -9.84
CA VAL A 282 -8.44 -8.82 -9.96
C VAL A 282 -9.02 -7.97 -11.11
N TYR A 283 -9.46 -8.61 -12.21
CA TYR A 283 -10.19 -7.90 -13.27
C TYR A 283 -11.48 -7.25 -12.74
N GLU A 284 -12.32 -8.01 -11.99
CA GLU A 284 -13.56 -7.47 -11.40
C GLU A 284 -13.26 -6.28 -10.48
N ILE A 285 -12.28 -6.39 -9.59
CA ILE A 285 -11.89 -5.30 -8.68
C ILE A 285 -11.40 -4.09 -9.47
N THR A 286 -10.50 -4.29 -10.44
CA THR A 286 -9.96 -3.21 -11.27
C THR A 286 -11.09 -2.50 -12.02
N LYS A 287 -11.95 -3.26 -12.70
CA LYS A 287 -13.11 -2.70 -13.40
C LYS A 287 -14.02 -1.92 -12.46
N ALA A 288 -14.34 -2.47 -11.28
CA ALA A 288 -15.21 -1.80 -10.31
C ALA A 288 -14.60 -0.49 -9.79
N MET A 289 -13.27 -0.38 -9.66
CA MET A 289 -12.60 0.86 -9.29
C MET A 289 -12.88 1.97 -10.32
N PHE A 290 -12.77 1.68 -11.61
CA PHE A 290 -12.98 2.68 -12.67
C PHE A 290 -14.45 2.96 -12.94
N ASP A 291 -15.31 1.94 -12.93
CA ASP A 291 -16.76 2.10 -13.09
C ASP A 291 -17.37 2.97 -11.98
N ASN A 292 -16.73 3.04 -10.82
CA ASN A 292 -17.20 3.79 -9.65
C ASN A 292 -16.24 4.92 -9.24
N GLN A 293 -15.38 5.39 -10.14
CA GLN A 293 -14.35 6.39 -9.85
C GLN A 293 -14.93 7.68 -9.22
N ALA A 294 -16.06 8.15 -9.69
CA ALA A 294 -16.71 9.35 -9.14
C ALA A 294 -17.19 9.14 -7.70
N ASP A 295 -17.76 7.99 -7.38
CA ASP A 295 -18.19 7.65 -6.01
C ASP A 295 -16.97 7.49 -5.09
N LEU A 296 -15.91 6.86 -5.58
CA LEU A 296 -14.64 6.74 -4.87
C LEU A 296 -14.02 8.11 -4.60
N ALA A 297 -14.03 9.03 -5.57
CA ALA A 297 -13.51 10.39 -5.40
C ALA A 297 -14.34 11.20 -4.38
N ASN A 298 -15.64 10.99 -4.33
CA ASN A 298 -16.50 11.58 -3.30
C ASN A 298 -16.22 11.03 -1.90
N ALA A 299 -15.92 9.73 -1.79
CA ALA A 299 -15.59 9.09 -0.52
C ALA A 299 -14.17 9.43 -0.04
N GLN A 300 -13.21 9.52 -0.96
CA GLN A 300 -11.82 9.87 -0.69
C GLN A 300 -11.21 10.62 -1.89
N ALA A 301 -10.87 11.90 -1.68
CA ALA A 301 -10.44 12.82 -2.74
C ALA A 301 -9.23 12.31 -3.57
N LYS A 302 -8.40 11.42 -3.00
CA LYS A 302 -7.25 10.82 -3.72
C LYS A 302 -7.67 9.99 -4.93
N PHE A 303 -8.85 9.42 -4.94
CA PHE A 303 -9.40 8.76 -6.12
C PHE A 303 -9.80 9.74 -7.25
N GLY A 304 -9.84 11.04 -6.98
CA GLY A 304 -9.99 12.06 -8.03
C GLY A 304 -8.82 12.09 -9.02
N PHE A 305 -7.66 11.56 -8.64
CA PHE A 305 -6.48 11.42 -9.51
C PHE A 305 -6.44 10.09 -10.27
N LEU A 306 -7.33 9.15 -9.95
CA LEU A 306 -7.40 7.86 -10.63
C LEU A 306 -7.93 8.07 -12.06
N SER A 307 -7.10 7.76 -13.05
CA SER A 307 -7.46 7.69 -14.46
C SER A 307 -6.84 6.45 -15.10
N PRO A 308 -7.42 5.89 -16.17
CA PRO A 308 -6.86 4.69 -16.80
C PRO A 308 -5.39 4.83 -17.20
N GLU A 309 -5.05 5.93 -17.88
CA GLU A 309 -3.67 6.22 -18.31
C GLU A 309 -2.73 6.46 -17.11
N GLY A 310 -3.21 7.19 -16.11
CA GLY A 310 -2.45 7.47 -14.88
C GLY A 310 -2.18 6.21 -14.06
N ALA A 311 -3.10 5.25 -14.10
CA ALA A 311 -3.01 4.01 -13.35
C ALA A 311 -1.92 3.06 -13.88
N VAL A 312 -1.64 3.10 -15.18
CA VAL A 312 -0.58 2.30 -15.83
C VAL A 312 0.71 3.08 -16.05
N ALA A 313 0.70 4.40 -15.85
CA ALA A 313 1.89 5.22 -16.06
C ALA A 313 3.02 4.83 -15.09
N GLY A 314 4.16 4.37 -15.64
CA GLY A 314 5.30 3.87 -14.90
C GLY A 314 5.11 2.47 -14.32
N SER A 315 4.04 1.77 -14.71
CA SER A 315 3.78 0.40 -14.26
C SER A 315 4.82 -0.58 -14.82
N PHE A 316 5.02 -1.63 -14.08
CA PHE A 316 5.81 -2.80 -14.45
C PHE A 316 5.16 -4.03 -13.79
N ASP A 317 5.33 -5.21 -14.37
CA ASP A 317 4.80 -6.47 -13.85
C ASP A 317 3.32 -6.33 -13.39
N LEU A 318 2.44 -5.92 -14.34
CA LEU A 318 0.98 -5.82 -14.11
C LEU A 318 0.40 -7.20 -13.74
N HIS A 319 -0.58 -7.18 -12.83
CA HIS A 319 -1.38 -8.38 -12.57
C HIS A 319 -2.23 -8.72 -13.82
N PRO A 320 -2.31 -10.01 -14.24
CA PRO A 320 -3.04 -10.38 -15.46
C PRO A 320 -4.47 -9.86 -15.52
N GLY A 321 -5.20 -9.84 -14.40
CA GLY A 321 -6.57 -9.30 -14.35
C GLY A 321 -6.63 -7.79 -14.58
N ALA A 322 -5.67 -7.04 -14.04
CA ALA A 322 -5.58 -5.60 -14.31
C ALA A 322 -5.17 -5.34 -15.76
N GLU A 323 -4.18 -6.07 -16.28
CA GLU A 323 -3.73 -5.97 -17.67
C GLU A 323 -4.88 -6.26 -18.66
N LYS A 324 -5.70 -7.28 -18.39
CA LYS A 324 -6.89 -7.62 -19.17
C LYS A 324 -7.85 -6.44 -19.25
N TYR A 325 -8.16 -5.81 -18.11
CA TYR A 325 -9.03 -4.64 -18.08
C TYR A 325 -8.47 -3.48 -18.91
N TYR A 326 -7.19 -3.13 -18.74
CA TYR A 326 -6.58 -2.02 -19.47
C TYR A 326 -6.49 -2.26 -20.98
N LYS A 327 -6.29 -3.51 -21.41
CA LYS A 327 -6.37 -3.90 -22.83
C LYS A 327 -7.80 -3.76 -23.37
N GLU A 328 -8.80 -4.16 -22.61
CA GLU A 328 -10.22 -4.06 -23.00
C GLU A 328 -10.63 -2.61 -23.27
N ILE A 329 -10.16 -1.67 -22.43
CA ILE A 329 -10.47 -0.24 -22.59
C ILE A 329 -9.49 0.52 -23.52
N GLY A 330 -8.51 -0.16 -24.10
CA GLY A 330 -7.59 0.41 -25.08
C GLY A 330 -6.50 1.32 -24.53
N VAL A 331 -6.12 1.14 -23.27
CA VAL A 331 -5.02 1.88 -22.61
C VAL A 331 -3.67 1.18 -22.79
N LEU A 332 -3.68 -0.14 -23.00
CA LEU A 332 -2.53 -0.98 -23.31
C LEU A 332 -2.63 -1.61 -24.68
#